data_1dc3b6565edd2b7c2bfb8ac614207ed8
#
_entry.id   1dc3b6565edd2b7c2bfb8ac614207ed8
#
_cell.length_a   1.000
_cell.length_b   1.000
_cell.length_c   1.000
_cell.angle_alpha   90.00
_cell.angle_beta   90.00
_cell.angle_gamma   90.00
#
_symmetry.space_group_name_H-M   'P 1'
#
loop_
_entity.id
_entity.type
_entity.pdbx_description
1 polymer ?
#
loop_
_entity_poly.entity_id
_entity_poly.type
_entity_poly.pdbx_seq_one_letter_code
_entity_poly.pdbx_strand_id
1 'polypeptide(L)'
;PLVVEGCIMMRKCHLNTCPVGVATQDPVLRQKFSGKPEHVVNYFFFIAEEVRQIMAQLGIRKFDDLIGRADLLDMKKGIEHWKASGLDFSRLLAQPQMPADVSRFHIESQDHGLEKSLDNVLIAKSRAAIDKGEKVQFMEVARNVNRSVGAMLSGAVTKVHPEGLPDDTIRIQLEGTGGQSFGAFLAKGITLYLIGEANDYTGKGLSGGRIAVRPSLDFRGTATQNIIVGNTVMYGATSGEAYFSGVGGERFAVRLSGAIAVVEGTGDHGCEYMTGGTVAVLGKTGRNFAAGMSGGIAYVYDEDGQFARRCNTAMVSMEKVLPAAEQEASVDRAIWHRDQTDEAQLRKLLEDHLRWTGSRRARELLDNWAESRAKFVKVFPNEYKRALGEIHAKKLAKASVESSKSASKKEAVAAK
;
A
#
# COMPACT_ATOMS: atom_id res chain seq x y z
N PRO A 1 -15.72 14.86 13.24
CA PRO A 1 -15.38 15.35 11.87
C PRO A 1 -16.02 14.52 10.77
N LEU A 2 -15.86 13.19 10.73
CA LEU A 2 -16.35 12.35 9.62
C LEU A 2 -17.87 12.48 9.39
N VAL A 3 -18.67 12.60 10.46
CA VAL A 3 -20.14 12.79 10.35
C VAL A 3 -20.47 14.14 9.72
N VAL A 4 -19.70 15.17 10.06
CA VAL A 4 -19.83 16.51 9.45
C VAL A 4 -19.58 16.49 7.95
N GLU A 5 -18.69 15.58 7.49
CA GLU A 5 -18.39 15.35 6.08
C GLU A 5 -19.37 14.39 5.37
N GLY A 6 -20.46 13.98 6.05
CA GLY A 6 -21.52 13.14 5.48
C GLY A 6 -21.40 11.65 5.81
N CYS A 7 -20.51 11.23 6.71
CA CYS A 7 -20.45 9.83 7.13
C CYS A 7 -21.67 9.42 7.95
N ILE A 8 -22.33 8.35 7.54
CA ILE A 8 -23.52 7.78 8.20
C ILE A 8 -23.18 6.62 9.15
N MET A 9 -21.91 6.43 9.49
CA MET A 9 -21.42 5.44 10.47
C MET A 9 -21.80 3.98 10.16
N MET A 10 -21.98 3.62 8.88
CA MET A 10 -22.27 2.23 8.46
C MET A 10 -21.19 1.21 8.79
N ARG A 11 -19.95 1.66 9.03
CA ARG A 11 -18.78 0.83 9.37
C ARG A 11 -18.43 -0.27 8.35
N LYS A 12 -18.80 -0.06 7.08
CA LYS A 12 -18.45 -0.92 5.93
C LYS A 12 -17.34 -0.35 5.05
N CYS A 13 -16.52 0.53 5.60
CA CYS A 13 -15.43 1.21 4.89
C CYS A 13 -14.41 0.23 4.30
N HIS A 14 -14.16 -0.88 4.98
CA HIS A 14 -13.23 -1.93 4.54
C HIS A 14 -13.68 -2.67 3.27
N LEU A 15 -14.95 -2.60 2.91
CA LEU A 15 -15.49 -3.25 1.71
C LEU A 15 -15.43 -2.37 0.45
N ASN A 16 -14.92 -1.14 0.55
CA ASN A 16 -14.93 -0.16 -0.55
C ASN A 16 -16.34 0.20 -1.07
N THR A 17 -17.37 -0.04 -0.27
CA THR A 17 -18.80 0.13 -0.63
C THR A 17 -19.48 1.26 0.12
N CYS A 18 -18.75 2.30 0.52
CA CYS A 18 -19.31 3.43 1.25
C CYS A 18 -20.39 4.13 0.41
N PRO A 19 -21.69 4.07 0.80
CA PRO A 19 -22.78 4.57 -0.05
C PRO A 19 -22.81 6.08 -0.17
N VAL A 20 -22.13 6.80 0.74
CA VAL A 20 -22.06 8.28 0.77
C VAL A 20 -20.70 8.80 0.28
N GLY A 21 -19.83 7.96 -0.24
CA GLY A 21 -18.60 8.39 -0.90
C GLY A 21 -17.43 8.78 0.01
N VAL A 22 -17.58 8.79 1.34
CA VAL A 22 -16.55 9.26 2.28
C VAL A 22 -15.33 8.32 2.31
N ALA A 23 -15.56 7.00 2.25
CA ALA A 23 -14.51 6.00 2.38
C ALA A 23 -14.65 4.93 1.29
N THR A 24 -14.42 5.31 0.05
CA THR A 24 -14.46 4.42 -1.11
C THR A 24 -13.54 4.92 -2.22
N GLN A 25 -13.03 4.01 -3.04
CA GLN A 25 -12.32 4.30 -4.28
C GLN A 25 -13.19 4.08 -5.52
N ASP A 26 -14.43 3.58 -5.34
CA ASP A 26 -15.38 3.43 -6.45
C ASP A 26 -15.72 4.80 -7.04
N PRO A 27 -15.49 5.04 -8.35
CA PRO A 27 -15.70 6.36 -8.97
C PRO A 27 -17.14 6.85 -8.88
N VAL A 28 -18.13 5.95 -8.92
CA VAL A 28 -19.56 6.31 -8.85
C VAL A 28 -19.96 6.70 -7.43
N LEU A 29 -19.48 5.92 -6.46
CA LEU A 29 -19.77 6.20 -5.05
C LEU A 29 -19.04 7.47 -4.58
N ARG A 30 -17.82 7.72 -5.05
CA ARG A 30 -17.07 8.95 -4.73
C ARG A 30 -17.80 10.23 -5.17
N GLN A 31 -18.56 10.20 -6.26
CA GLN A 31 -19.34 11.33 -6.73
C GLN A 31 -20.45 11.76 -5.75
N LYS A 32 -20.83 10.88 -4.81
CA LYS A 32 -21.80 11.17 -3.76
C LYS A 32 -21.22 11.90 -2.56
N PHE A 33 -19.88 12.02 -2.50
CA PHE A 33 -19.22 12.74 -1.43
C PHE A 33 -19.55 14.23 -1.52
N SER A 34 -20.18 14.75 -0.48
CA SER A 34 -20.64 16.14 -0.38
C SER A 34 -19.86 16.99 0.62
N GLY A 35 -18.84 16.39 1.26
CA GLY A 35 -17.98 17.08 2.21
C GLY A 35 -17.18 18.20 1.56
N LYS A 36 -16.87 19.22 2.36
CA LYS A 36 -16.09 20.40 1.95
C LYS A 36 -15.06 20.73 3.03
N PRO A 37 -13.86 21.23 2.68
CA PRO A 37 -12.88 21.68 3.66
C PRO A 37 -13.44 22.67 4.68
N GLU A 38 -14.34 23.55 4.25
CA GLU A 38 -14.99 24.57 5.10
C GLU A 38 -15.83 23.93 6.22
N HIS A 39 -16.41 22.76 6.01
CA HIS A 39 -17.15 22.04 7.05
C HIS A 39 -16.21 21.66 8.20
N VAL A 40 -15.02 21.16 7.88
CA VAL A 40 -14.01 20.78 8.88
C VAL A 40 -13.48 22.03 9.59
N VAL A 41 -13.17 23.08 8.86
CA VAL A 41 -12.70 24.35 9.43
C VAL A 41 -13.72 24.90 10.41
N ASN A 42 -14.98 25.03 10.00
CA ASN A 42 -16.06 25.55 10.86
C ASN A 42 -16.28 24.66 12.09
N TYR A 43 -16.24 23.35 11.91
CA TYR A 43 -16.36 22.39 13.02
C TYR A 43 -15.28 22.63 14.09
N PHE A 44 -14.03 22.84 13.70
CA PHE A 44 -12.95 23.12 14.65
C PHE A 44 -13.06 24.52 15.28
N PHE A 45 -13.57 25.53 14.56
CA PHE A 45 -13.90 26.82 15.16
C PHE A 45 -14.99 26.70 16.26
N PHE A 46 -16.02 25.89 16.02
CA PHE A 46 -17.05 25.65 17.05
C PHE A 46 -16.47 24.91 18.27
N ILE A 47 -15.61 23.91 18.05
CA ILE A 47 -14.91 23.24 19.17
C ILE A 47 -14.03 24.22 19.93
N ALA A 48 -13.30 25.08 19.23
CA ALA A 48 -12.43 26.07 19.89
C ALA A 48 -13.26 27.06 20.73
N GLU A 49 -14.42 27.48 20.24
CA GLU A 49 -15.34 28.35 20.99
C GLU A 49 -15.91 27.62 22.23
N GLU A 50 -16.31 26.36 22.12
CA GLU A 50 -16.77 25.56 23.26
C GLU A 50 -15.67 25.41 24.32
N VAL A 51 -14.44 25.13 23.89
CA VAL A 51 -13.28 25.09 24.77
C VAL A 51 -13.04 26.44 25.44
N ARG A 52 -13.15 27.53 24.73
CA ARG A 52 -13.03 28.89 25.28
C ARG A 52 -14.06 29.17 26.38
N GLN A 53 -15.30 28.73 26.18
CA GLN A 53 -16.37 28.90 27.19
C GLN A 53 -16.10 28.06 28.45
N ILE A 54 -15.66 26.81 28.28
CA ILE A 54 -15.26 25.94 29.42
C ILE A 54 -14.09 26.57 30.18
N MET A 55 -13.07 27.04 29.45
CA MET A 55 -11.92 27.71 30.08
C MET A 55 -12.33 28.96 30.86
N ALA A 56 -13.29 29.74 30.36
CA ALA A 56 -13.81 30.90 31.04
C ALA A 56 -14.53 30.51 32.36
N GLN A 57 -15.30 29.43 32.36
CA GLN A 57 -15.95 28.89 33.56
C GLN A 57 -14.92 28.40 34.59
N LEU A 58 -13.79 27.87 34.13
CA LEU A 58 -12.69 27.42 34.98
C LEU A 58 -11.76 28.57 35.45
N GLY A 59 -11.95 29.78 34.92
CA GLY A 59 -11.07 30.92 35.20
C GLY A 59 -9.69 30.84 34.52
N ILE A 60 -9.53 29.98 33.48
CA ILE A 60 -8.27 29.76 32.78
C ILE A 60 -8.25 30.63 31.51
N ARG A 61 -7.25 31.50 31.38
CA ARG A 61 -7.14 32.42 30.25
C ARG A 61 -6.34 31.91 29.06
N LYS A 62 -5.29 31.11 29.34
CA LYS A 62 -4.40 30.57 28.33
C LYS A 62 -4.64 29.07 28.19
N PHE A 63 -4.68 28.57 26.94
CA PHE A 63 -4.84 27.14 26.68
C PHE A 63 -3.70 26.31 27.30
N ASP A 64 -2.47 26.84 27.24
CA ASP A 64 -1.30 26.18 27.81
C ASP A 64 -1.42 25.94 29.33
N ASP A 65 -2.14 26.82 30.04
CA ASP A 65 -2.39 26.65 31.48
C ASP A 65 -3.39 25.54 31.79
N LEU A 66 -4.15 25.05 30.77
CA LEU A 66 -5.09 23.94 30.88
C LEU A 66 -4.42 22.58 30.69
N ILE A 67 -3.31 22.55 29.93
CA ILE A 67 -2.64 21.29 29.58
C ILE A 67 -2.15 20.57 30.82
N GLY A 68 -2.50 19.27 30.95
CA GLY A 68 -2.12 18.43 32.08
C GLY A 68 -2.85 18.69 33.38
N ARG A 69 -3.90 19.54 33.38
CA ARG A 69 -4.68 19.87 34.60
C ARG A 69 -5.71 18.77 34.91
N ALA A 70 -5.23 17.54 35.10
CA ALA A 70 -6.08 16.41 35.48
C ALA A 70 -6.77 16.61 36.87
N ASP A 71 -6.25 17.50 37.69
CA ASP A 71 -6.84 17.95 38.97
C ASP A 71 -8.21 18.63 38.80
N LEU A 72 -8.53 19.15 37.62
CA LEU A 72 -9.82 19.74 37.27
C LEU A 72 -10.89 18.73 36.86
N LEU A 73 -10.55 17.45 36.74
CA LEU A 73 -11.47 16.39 36.34
C LEU A 73 -12.13 15.75 37.58
N ASP A 74 -13.46 15.78 37.66
CA ASP A 74 -14.24 15.13 38.70
C ASP A 74 -14.58 13.68 38.32
N MET A 75 -13.86 12.73 38.91
CA MET A 75 -14.13 11.30 38.73
C MET A 75 -15.44 10.83 39.33
N LYS A 76 -15.96 11.47 40.37
CA LYS A 76 -17.14 11.00 41.10
C LYS A 76 -18.35 10.89 40.20
N LYS A 77 -18.61 11.90 39.35
CA LYS A 77 -19.70 11.87 38.39
C LYS A 77 -19.55 10.74 37.34
N GLY A 78 -18.32 10.42 36.94
CA GLY A 78 -18.05 9.36 36.00
C GLY A 78 -18.35 7.95 36.52
N ILE A 79 -18.14 7.73 37.84
CA ILE A 79 -18.31 6.42 38.50
C ILE A 79 -19.67 6.24 39.17
N GLU A 80 -20.55 7.25 39.18
CA GLU A 80 -21.91 7.15 39.72
C GLU A 80 -22.78 6.19 38.90
N HIS A 81 -22.47 5.98 37.62
CA HIS A 81 -23.19 5.01 36.82
C HIS A 81 -22.88 3.58 37.28
N TRP A 82 -23.91 2.76 37.46
CA TRP A 82 -23.80 1.39 38.00
C TRP A 82 -22.77 0.49 37.33
N LYS A 83 -22.57 0.63 36.00
CA LYS A 83 -21.53 -0.09 35.27
C LYS A 83 -20.12 0.44 35.47
N ALA A 84 -19.98 1.69 35.92
CA ALA A 84 -18.71 2.37 36.08
C ALA A 84 -18.24 2.37 37.54
N SER A 85 -19.06 1.93 38.49
CA SER A 85 -18.77 2.00 39.94
C SER A 85 -17.49 1.26 40.40
N GLY A 86 -17.02 0.29 39.59
CA GLY A 86 -15.78 -0.44 39.84
C GLY A 86 -14.55 0.11 39.09
N LEU A 87 -14.67 1.23 38.36
CA LEU A 87 -13.56 1.82 37.63
C LEU A 87 -12.72 2.72 38.51
N ASP A 88 -11.40 2.56 38.44
CA ASP A 88 -10.43 3.42 39.08
C ASP A 88 -9.61 4.17 38.03
N PHE A 89 -9.78 5.48 37.94
CA PHE A 89 -9.04 6.36 37.02
C PHE A 89 -7.82 7.01 37.68
N SER A 90 -7.49 6.70 38.92
CA SER A 90 -6.41 7.35 39.65
C SER A 90 -5.07 7.29 38.93
N ARG A 91 -4.75 6.14 38.30
CA ARG A 91 -3.53 5.97 37.49
C ARG A 91 -3.54 6.75 36.19
N LEU A 92 -4.70 6.89 35.54
CA LEU A 92 -4.86 7.66 34.30
C LEU A 92 -4.75 9.17 34.57
N LEU A 93 -5.28 9.63 35.70
CA LEU A 93 -5.30 11.04 36.10
C LEU A 93 -4.11 11.44 37.01
N ALA A 94 -3.20 10.51 37.26
CA ALA A 94 -2.01 10.79 38.04
C ALA A 94 -1.17 11.88 37.38
N GLN A 95 -0.80 12.89 38.16
CA GLN A 95 0.15 13.92 37.75
C GLN A 95 1.53 13.56 38.28
N PRO A 96 2.53 13.32 37.42
CA PRO A 96 3.89 13.11 37.87
C PRO A 96 4.42 14.40 38.50
N GLN A 97 5.18 14.27 39.58
CA GLN A 97 5.90 15.40 40.11
C GLN A 97 7.07 15.73 39.20
N MET A 98 7.01 16.89 38.56
CA MET A 98 8.02 17.38 37.64
C MET A 98 8.79 18.56 38.26
N PRO A 99 10.10 18.71 37.97
CA PRO A 99 10.83 19.93 38.28
C PRO A 99 10.13 21.18 37.76
N ALA A 100 10.29 22.32 38.44
CA ALA A 100 9.57 23.54 38.08
C ALA A 100 9.93 24.13 36.74
N ASP A 101 11.08 23.78 36.18
CA ASP A 101 11.59 24.18 34.85
C ASP A 101 11.11 23.28 33.71
N VAL A 102 10.43 22.18 34.01
CA VAL A 102 9.87 21.29 33.00
C VAL A 102 8.48 21.73 32.58
N SER A 103 8.29 22.05 31.32
CA SER A 103 7.01 22.45 30.74
C SER A 103 6.04 21.29 30.60
N ARG A 104 4.72 21.59 30.80
CA ARG A 104 3.63 20.64 30.49
C ARG A 104 3.16 20.68 29.04
N PHE A 105 3.63 21.62 28.27
CA PHE A 105 3.27 21.80 26.87
C PHE A 105 4.53 21.94 26.02
N HIS A 106 4.36 21.86 24.71
CA HIS A 106 5.46 21.89 23.75
C HIS A 106 6.13 23.27 23.72
N ILE A 107 7.41 23.34 24.11
CA ILE A 107 8.23 24.55 24.13
C ILE A 107 9.53 24.42 23.34
N GLU A 108 9.81 23.24 22.81
CA GLU A 108 11.04 22.94 22.09
C GLU A 108 10.73 22.46 20.67
N SER A 109 11.58 22.81 19.72
CA SER A 109 11.51 22.28 18.37
C SER A 109 12.27 20.96 18.29
N GLN A 110 11.65 19.96 17.66
CA GLN A 110 12.34 18.70 17.42
C GLN A 110 13.33 18.84 16.28
N ASP A 111 14.59 18.49 16.50
CA ASP A 111 15.55 18.26 15.45
C ASP A 111 15.34 16.86 14.86
N HIS A 112 14.92 16.79 13.62
CA HIS A 112 14.70 15.53 12.90
C HIS A 112 15.98 14.94 12.30
N GLY A 113 17.11 15.65 12.35
CA GLY A 113 18.40 15.20 11.81
C GLY A 113 18.38 14.93 10.30
N LEU A 114 17.49 15.59 9.54
CA LEU A 114 17.29 15.31 8.11
C LEU A 114 18.52 15.67 7.26
N GLU A 115 19.40 16.50 7.77
CA GLU A 115 20.69 16.83 7.12
C GLU A 115 21.62 15.61 6.99
N LYS A 116 21.43 14.58 7.83
CA LYS A 116 22.18 13.31 7.81
C LYS A 116 21.55 12.23 6.92
N SER A 117 20.38 12.52 6.32
CA SER A 117 19.69 11.57 5.47
C SER A 117 20.51 11.24 4.23
N LEU A 118 20.59 9.94 3.88
CA LEU A 118 21.21 9.46 2.64
C LEU A 118 20.55 10.12 1.41
N ASP A 119 19.27 10.43 1.48
CA ASP A 119 18.53 11.04 0.37
C ASP A 119 19.11 12.39 -0.06
N ASN A 120 19.82 13.13 0.80
CA ASN A 120 20.50 14.36 0.38
C ASN A 120 21.59 14.06 -0.67
N VAL A 121 22.32 12.95 -0.50
CA VAL A 121 23.33 12.49 -1.47
C VAL A 121 22.64 12.03 -2.75
N LEU A 122 21.54 11.25 -2.62
CA LEU A 122 20.77 10.75 -3.76
C LEU A 122 20.19 11.90 -4.59
N ILE A 123 19.63 12.92 -3.93
CA ILE A 123 19.09 14.13 -4.58
C ILE A 123 20.21 14.88 -5.33
N ALA A 124 21.35 15.10 -4.67
CA ALA A 124 22.48 15.81 -5.28
C ALA A 124 22.99 15.10 -6.55
N LYS A 125 23.14 13.75 -6.50
CA LYS A 125 23.56 12.94 -7.66
C LYS A 125 22.49 12.83 -8.74
N SER A 126 21.21 13.06 -8.40
CA SER A 126 20.08 12.98 -9.32
C SER A 126 19.67 14.33 -9.92
N ARG A 127 20.43 15.42 -9.69
CA ARG A 127 20.04 16.78 -10.15
C ARG A 127 19.77 16.88 -11.64
N ALA A 128 20.59 16.25 -12.48
CA ALA A 128 20.37 16.23 -13.94
C ALA A 128 19.02 15.60 -14.32
N ALA A 129 18.62 14.54 -13.63
CA ALA A 129 17.31 13.91 -13.82
C ALA A 129 16.17 14.78 -13.30
N ILE A 130 16.32 15.38 -12.11
CA ILE A 130 15.29 16.22 -11.49
C ILE A 130 15.06 17.49 -12.31
N ASP A 131 16.14 18.18 -12.72
CA ASP A 131 16.04 19.49 -13.35
C ASP A 131 15.74 19.39 -14.87
N LYS A 132 16.22 18.32 -15.55
CA LYS A 132 16.18 18.19 -17.01
C LYS A 132 15.59 16.89 -17.55
N GLY A 133 15.23 15.93 -16.70
CA GLY A 133 14.77 14.61 -17.10
C GLY A 133 15.85 13.71 -17.72
N GLU A 134 17.13 14.04 -17.55
CA GLU A 134 18.25 13.26 -18.05
C GLU A 134 18.41 11.95 -17.25
N LYS A 135 18.78 10.85 -17.93
CA LYS A 135 19.01 9.57 -17.25
C LYS A 135 20.27 9.62 -16.41
N VAL A 136 20.17 9.18 -15.17
CA VAL A 136 21.28 9.05 -14.24
C VAL A 136 21.34 7.65 -13.65
N GLN A 137 22.56 7.13 -13.49
CA GLN A 137 22.82 5.85 -12.84
C GLN A 137 24.06 5.97 -11.97
N PHE A 138 23.94 5.52 -10.71
CA PHE A 138 25.06 5.53 -9.76
C PHE A 138 24.90 4.46 -8.68
N MET A 139 25.96 4.31 -7.87
CA MET A 139 26.01 3.36 -6.76
C MET A 139 26.19 4.10 -5.43
N GLU A 140 25.57 3.54 -4.37
CA GLU A 140 25.68 3.99 -2.99
C GLU A 140 25.69 2.82 -2.00
N VAL A 141 26.10 3.07 -0.78
CA VAL A 141 26.03 2.12 0.32
C VAL A 141 24.79 2.43 1.17
N ALA A 142 23.94 1.44 1.39
CA ALA A 142 22.84 1.52 2.34
C ALA A 142 23.23 0.87 3.67
N ARG A 143 22.93 1.55 4.76
CA ARG A 143 23.10 1.04 6.12
C ARG A 143 21.76 0.99 6.83
N ASN A 144 21.60 0.10 7.81
CA ASN A 144 20.37 -0.05 8.57
C ASN A 144 19.87 1.26 9.22
N VAL A 145 20.76 2.19 9.52
CA VAL A 145 20.42 3.52 10.05
C VAL A 145 19.81 4.46 8.98
N ASN A 146 19.98 4.15 7.68
CA ASN A 146 19.40 4.93 6.61
C ASN A 146 17.95 4.54 6.41
N ARG A 147 17.05 5.22 7.11
CA ARG A 147 15.61 4.99 7.06
C ARG A 147 14.95 5.79 5.93
N SER A 148 13.85 5.28 5.40
CA SER A 148 13.02 5.96 4.38
C SER A 148 13.80 6.40 3.12
N VAL A 149 14.84 5.63 2.76
CA VAL A 149 15.65 5.91 1.57
C VAL A 149 14.76 6.00 0.33
N GLY A 150 14.90 7.05 -0.45
CA GLY A 150 14.11 7.32 -1.65
C GLY A 150 12.88 8.22 -1.42
N ALA A 151 12.45 8.44 -0.17
CA ALA A 151 11.25 9.24 0.11
C ALA A 151 11.48 10.74 -0.15
N MET A 152 12.59 11.32 0.33
CA MET A 152 12.92 12.72 0.05
C MET A 152 13.30 12.91 -1.43
N LEU A 153 14.00 11.96 -2.04
CA LEU A 153 14.28 11.97 -3.48
C LEU A 153 12.97 12.00 -4.29
N SER A 154 11.99 11.15 -3.93
CA SER A 154 10.67 11.14 -4.56
C SER A 154 9.97 12.50 -4.42
N GLY A 155 10.02 13.10 -3.24
CA GLY A 155 9.50 14.45 -3.01
C GLY A 155 10.18 15.51 -3.86
N ALA A 156 11.50 15.41 -4.08
CA ALA A 156 12.24 16.33 -4.95
C ALA A 156 11.84 16.15 -6.43
N VAL A 157 11.67 14.89 -6.88
CA VAL A 157 11.20 14.58 -8.25
C VAL A 157 9.79 15.09 -8.48
N THR A 158 8.83 14.78 -7.60
CA THR A 158 7.41 15.11 -7.82
C THR A 158 7.10 16.59 -7.68
N LYS A 159 7.94 17.40 -7.02
CA LYS A 159 7.85 18.86 -7.03
C LYS A 159 8.06 19.46 -8.43
N VAL A 160 8.91 18.85 -9.24
CA VAL A 160 9.24 19.31 -10.61
C VAL A 160 8.43 18.53 -11.64
N HIS A 161 8.24 17.24 -11.42
CA HIS A 161 7.54 16.30 -12.31
C HIS A 161 6.36 15.64 -11.55
N PRO A 162 5.20 16.29 -11.44
CA PRO A 162 4.05 15.78 -10.66
C PRO A 162 3.58 14.38 -11.09
N GLU A 163 3.68 14.05 -12.39
CA GLU A 163 3.34 12.74 -12.94
C GLU A 163 4.50 11.73 -12.88
N GLY A 164 5.62 12.10 -12.27
CA GLY A 164 6.86 11.34 -12.25
C GLY A 164 7.68 11.46 -13.53
N LEU A 165 8.73 10.68 -13.60
CA LEU A 165 9.65 10.60 -14.74
C LEU A 165 9.40 9.31 -15.55
N PRO A 166 9.90 9.21 -16.79
CA PRO A 166 9.97 7.94 -17.51
C PRO A 166 10.70 6.86 -16.70
N ASP A 167 10.32 5.61 -16.87
CA ASP A 167 10.93 4.49 -16.13
C ASP A 167 12.46 4.47 -16.28
N ASP A 168 13.15 4.10 -15.21
CA ASP A 168 14.62 4.01 -15.14
C ASP A 168 15.35 5.32 -15.48
N THR A 169 14.71 6.47 -15.27
CA THR A 169 15.40 7.79 -15.42
C THR A 169 16.41 7.98 -14.29
N ILE A 170 16.07 7.59 -13.07
CA ILE A 170 16.98 7.56 -11.93
C ILE A 170 17.16 6.11 -11.51
N ARG A 171 18.34 5.54 -11.73
CA ARG A 171 18.67 4.18 -11.34
C ARG A 171 19.77 4.17 -10.30
N ILE A 172 19.46 3.67 -9.11
CA ILE A 172 20.37 3.66 -7.98
C ILE A 172 20.62 2.21 -7.56
N GLN A 173 21.85 1.74 -7.68
CA GLN A 173 22.28 0.50 -7.07
C GLN A 173 22.75 0.80 -5.65
N LEU A 174 22.25 0.02 -4.69
CA LEU A 174 22.65 0.12 -3.29
C LEU A 174 23.23 -1.23 -2.84
N GLU A 175 24.22 -1.16 -1.97
CA GLU A 175 24.81 -2.35 -1.35
C GLU A 175 24.73 -2.25 0.16
N GLY A 176 24.32 -3.34 0.82
CA GLY A 176 24.24 -3.45 2.27
C GLY A 176 22.82 -3.68 2.80
N THR A 177 22.44 -2.96 3.85
CA THR A 177 21.14 -3.14 4.53
C THR A 177 20.29 -1.88 4.42
N GLY A 178 19.18 -1.96 3.72
CA GLY A 178 18.16 -0.90 3.69
C GLY A 178 17.45 -0.79 5.04
N GLY A 179 17.47 0.39 5.65
CA GLY A 179 16.78 0.65 6.92
C GLY A 179 15.25 0.62 6.77
N GLN A 180 14.55 0.81 7.89
CA GLN A 180 13.10 0.81 7.93
C GLN A 180 12.49 1.77 6.89
N SER A 181 11.42 1.32 6.19
CA SER A 181 10.74 2.07 5.14
C SER A 181 11.61 2.36 3.91
N PHE A 182 12.57 1.47 3.60
CA PHE A 182 13.35 1.55 2.36
C PHE A 182 12.42 1.61 1.13
N GLY A 183 12.60 2.58 0.25
CA GLY A 183 11.76 2.78 -0.93
C GLY A 183 10.32 3.23 -0.63
N ALA A 184 10.03 3.75 0.57
CA ALA A 184 8.72 4.27 0.90
C ALA A 184 8.33 5.43 -0.02
N PHE A 185 7.09 5.40 -0.53
CA PHE A 185 6.51 6.41 -1.43
C PHE A 185 7.33 6.66 -2.71
N LEU A 186 8.10 5.66 -3.16
CA LEU A 186 9.00 5.81 -4.29
C LEU A 186 8.21 6.20 -5.55
N ALA A 187 8.56 7.35 -6.12
CA ALA A 187 7.88 7.93 -7.25
C ALA A 187 8.28 7.26 -8.58
N LYS A 188 7.40 7.36 -9.58
CA LYS A 188 7.64 6.87 -10.93
C LYS A 188 8.92 7.45 -11.53
N GLY A 189 9.69 6.60 -12.21
CA GLY A 189 10.96 6.94 -12.83
C GLY A 189 12.19 6.67 -11.96
N ILE A 190 11.99 6.33 -10.67
CA ILE A 190 13.06 5.96 -9.74
C ILE A 190 13.11 4.44 -9.59
N THR A 191 14.28 3.86 -9.79
CA THR A 191 14.57 2.45 -9.55
C THR A 191 15.62 2.31 -8.47
N LEU A 192 15.29 1.66 -7.35
CA LEU A 192 16.20 1.26 -6.30
C LEU A 192 16.51 -0.23 -6.45
N TYR A 193 17.77 -0.55 -6.69
CA TYR A 193 18.27 -1.92 -6.79
C TYR A 193 19.21 -2.19 -5.62
N LEU A 194 18.78 -3.02 -4.67
CA LEU A 194 19.52 -3.33 -3.45
C LEU A 194 20.15 -4.72 -3.53
N ILE A 195 21.47 -4.78 -3.42
CA ILE A 195 22.24 -6.00 -3.20
C ILE A 195 22.47 -6.12 -1.69
N GLY A 196 21.69 -6.98 -1.05
CA GLY A 196 21.67 -7.11 0.41
C GLY A 196 20.27 -7.46 0.92
N GLU A 197 19.83 -6.78 1.97
CA GLU A 197 18.54 -7.02 2.61
C GLU A 197 17.90 -5.68 3.01
N ALA A 198 16.58 -5.67 3.25
CA ALA A 198 15.89 -4.46 3.71
C ALA A 198 14.96 -4.77 4.89
N ASN A 199 14.67 -3.72 5.66
CA ASN A 199 13.94 -3.82 6.92
C ASN A 199 12.42 -3.74 6.72
N ASP A 200 11.67 -3.58 7.83
CA ASP A 200 10.21 -3.42 7.84
C ASP A 200 9.75 -2.26 6.97
N TYR A 201 8.51 -2.35 6.48
CA TYR A 201 7.84 -1.33 5.65
C TYR A 201 8.55 -1.01 4.32
N THR A 202 9.42 -1.88 3.83
CA THR A 202 10.03 -1.72 2.50
C THR A 202 8.94 -1.56 1.44
N GLY A 203 9.03 -0.52 0.61
CA GLY A 203 8.04 -0.20 -0.42
C GLY A 203 6.69 0.28 0.11
N LYS A 204 6.59 0.70 1.37
CA LYS A 204 5.36 1.31 1.91
C LYS A 204 4.90 2.46 1.03
N GLY A 205 3.63 2.41 0.57
CA GLY A 205 3.07 3.47 -0.26
C GLY A 205 3.79 3.67 -1.60
N LEU A 206 4.45 2.64 -2.14
CA LEU A 206 5.10 2.70 -3.46
C LEU A 206 4.17 3.35 -4.49
N SER A 207 4.66 4.37 -5.19
CA SER A 207 3.85 5.27 -6.02
C SER A 207 4.41 5.38 -7.45
N GLY A 208 4.69 4.24 -8.07
CA GLY A 208 5.11 4.13 -9.47
C GLY A 208 6.59 3.83 -9.69
N GLY A 209 7.42 3.89 -8.66
CA GLY A 209 8.83 3.50 -8.73
C GLY A 209 9.03 1.99 -8.78
N ARG A 210 10.29 1.58 -8.88
CA ARG A 210 10.67 0.16 -8.88
C ARG A 210 11.66 -0.15 -7.77
N ILE A 211 11.44 -1.27 -7.08
CA ILE A 211 12.33 -1.81 -6.04
C ILE A 211 12.73 -3.23 -6.43
N ALA A 212 14.02 -3.53 -6.42
CA ALA A 212 14.52 -4.89 -6.53
C ALA A 212 15.50 -5.15 -5.38
N VAL A 213 15.29 -6.24 -4.64
CA VAL A 213 16.17 -6.65 -3.54
C VAL A 213 16.61 -8.08 -3.77
N ARG A 214 17.90 -8.31 -3.74
CA ARG A 214 18.51 -9.64 -3.89
C ARG A 214 19.63 -9.84 -2.88
N PRO A 215 19.90 -11.08 -2.48
CA PRO A 215 21.06 -11.38 -1.63
C PRO A 215 22.36 -10.92 -2.28
N SER A 216 23.38 -10.68 -1.45
CA SER A 216 24.76 -10.49 -1.90
C SER A 216 25.22 -11.68 -2.77
N LEU A 217 26.15 -11.45 -3.67
CA LEU A 217 26.78 -12.50 -4.48
C LEU A 217 27.54 -13.52 -3.63
N ASP A 218 27.98 -13.13 -2.44
CA ASP A 218 28.66 -14.00 -1.48
C ASP A 218 27.72 -14.83 -0.62
N PHE A 219 26.41 -14.60 -0.73
CA PHE A 219 25.42 -15.37 0.00
C PHE A 219 25.43 -16.85 -0.43
N ARG A 220 25.66 -17.74 0.53
CA ARG A 220 25.77 -19.21 0.30
C ARG A 220 24.50 -19.98 0.65
N GLY A 221 23.49 -19.30 1.20
CA GLY A 221 22.21 -19.90 1.58
C GLY A 221 21.25 -20.08 0.41
N THR A 222 20.05 -20.55 0.74
CA THR A 222 18.93 -20.69 -0.20
C THR A 222 17.97 -19.52 -0.02
N ALA A 223 17.71 -18.75 -1.08
CA ALA A 223 16.89 -17.55 -1.01
C ALA A 223 15.47 -17.84 -0.48
N THR A 224 14.85 -18.94 -0.89
CA THR A 224 13.52 -19.36 -0.42
C THR A 224 13.45 -19.75 1.07
N GLN A 225 14.59 -19.77 1.76
CA GLN A 225 14.69 -20.03 3.20
C GLN A 225 15.30 -18.86 3.97
N ASN A 226 15.57 -17.74 3.28
CA ASN A 226 16.21 -16.56 3.85
C ASN A 226 15.25 -15.37 3.81
N ILE A 227 15.03 -14.75 4.96
CA ILE A 227 14.26 -13.49 5.03
C ILE A 227 15.11 -12.38 4.43
N ILE A 228 14.63 -11.78 3.33
CA ILE A 228 15.33 -10.70 2.61
C ILE A 228 14.74 -9.33 2.88
N VAL A 229 13.48 -9.28 3.28
CA VAL A 229 12.77 -8.06 3.67
C VAL A 229 11.93 -8.31 4.92
N GLY A 230 11.80 -7.31 5.78
CA GLY A 230 11.10 -7.42 7.05
C GLY A 230 9.58 -7.53 6.92
N ASN A 231 8.87 -7.02 7.93
CA ASN A 231 7.41 -7.10 8.03
C ASN A 231 6.72 -5.94 7.29
N THR A 232 5.43 -6.13 6.96
CA THR A 232 4.55 -5.08 6.43
C THR A 232 5.10 -4.44 5.14
N VAL A 233 5.78 -5.23 4.34
CA VAL A 233 6.37 -4.83 3.07
C VAL A 233 5.27 -4.50 2.06
N MET A 234 5.46 -3.47 1.22
CA MET A 234 4.48 -2.99 0.22
C MET A 234 3.15 -2.49 0.81
N TYR A 235 3.12 -2.13 2.09
CA TYR A 235 1.92 -1.61 2.74
C TYR A 235 1.31 -0.44 1.98
N GLY A 236 0.06 -0.59 1.54
CA GLY A 236 -0.69 0.47 0.87
C GLY A 236 -0.08 0.94 -0.47
N ALA A 237 0.78 0.14 -1.10
CA ALA A 237 1.39 0.49 -2.38
C ALA A 237 0.35 0.64 -3.49
N THR A 238 0.35 1.81 -4.17
CA THR A 238 -0.69 2.19 -5.14
C THR A 238 -0.32 1.88 -6.58
N SER A 239 0.97 1.90 -6.91
CA SER A 239 1.49 1.63 -8.25
C SER A 239 3.00 1.34 -8.19
N GLY A 240 3.57 0.89 -9.31
CA GLY A 240 4.96 0.50 -9.39
C GLY A 240 5.18 -1.00 -9.21
N GLU A 241 6.43 -1.39 -9.09
CA GLU A 241 6.85 -2.80 -9.11
C GLU A 241 7.88 -3.09 -8.04
N ALA A 242 7.80 -4.27 -7.42
CA ALA A 242 8.78 -4.71 -6.44
C ALA A 242 9.10 -6.20 -6.57
N TYR A 243 10.38 -6.54 -6.50
CA TYR A 243 10.92 -7.89 -6.73
C TYR A 243 11.87 -8.26 -5.60
N PHE A 244 11.57 -9.32 -4.85
CA PHE A 244 12.31 -9.73 -3.65
C PHE A 244 12.79 -11.17 -3.79
N SER A 245 14.09 -11.38 -4.03
CA SER A 245 14.68 -12.73 -4.10
C SER A 245 15.00 -13.24 -2.70
N GLY A 246 13.99 -13.75 -2.05
CA GLY A 246 13.98 -14.27 -0.70
C GLY A 246 12.59 -14.20 -0.09
N VAL A 247 12.52 -14.49 1.21
CA VAL A 247 11.26 -14.51 1.97
C VAL A 247 10.95 -13.12 2.53
N GLY A 248 9.71 -12.66 2.40
CA GLY A 248 9.18 -11.51 3.12
C GLY A 248 8.67 -11.91 4.50
N GLY A 249 8.75 -10.99 5.46
CA GLY A 249 8.22 -11.21 6.80
C GLY A 249 6.69 -11.27 6.84
N GLU A 250 6.12 -11.02 8.01
CA GLU A 250 4.67 -11.01 8.20
C GLU A 250 4.00 -9.81 7.53
N ARG A 251 2.73 -9.98 7.15
CA ARG A 251 1.92 -8.93 6.53
C ARG A 251 2.49 -8.39 5.21
N PHE A 252 3.16 -9.25 4.44
CA PHE A 252 3.61 -8.90 3.09
C PHE A 252 2.41 -8.47 2.23
N ALA A 253 2.51 -7.35 1.52
CA ALA A 253 1.47 -6.78 0.67
C ALA A 253 0.15 -6.44 1.40
N VAL A 254 0.19 -6.23 2.73
CA VAL A 254 -0.98 -5.77 3.48
C VAL A 254 -1.49 -4.45 2.90
N ARG A 255 -2.80 -4.36 2.64
CA ARG A 255 -3.46 -3.18 2.02
C ARG A 255 -2.83 -2.71 0.70
N LEU A 256 -2.11 -3.56 -0.01
CA LEU A 256 -1.62 -3.24 -1.36
C LEU A 256 -2.82 -2.92 -2.26
N SER A 257 -2.77 -1.80 -2.98
CA SER A 257 -3.94 -1.27 -3.70
C SER A 257 -3.75 -1.07 -5.21
N GLY A 258 -2.57 -1.41 -5.77
CA GLY A 258 -2.37 -1.27 -7.22
C GLY A 258 -1.01 -1.70 -7.75
N ALA A 259 0.01 -1.78 -6.90
CA ALA A 259 1.36 -2.17 -7.27
C ALA A 259 1.48 -3.66 -7.64
N ILE A 260 2.61 -4.00 -8.24
CA ILE A 260 3.03 -5.37 -8.52
C ILE A 260 4.10 -5.78 -7.50
N ALA A 261 4.01 -6.98 -6.95
CA ALA A 261 5.04 -7.53 -6.07
C ALA A 261 5.29 -9.01 -6.33
N VAL A 262 6.56 -9.41 -6.36
CA VAL A 262 6.99 -10.80 -6.44
C VAL A 262 7.95 -11.11 -5.30
N VAL A 263 7.72 -12.23 -4.60
CA VAL A 263 8.51 -12.67 -3.45
C VAL A 263 8.62 -14.20 -3.42
N GLU A 264 9.68 -14.74 -2.84
CA GLU A 264 9.93 -16.19 -2.83
C GLU A 264 9.36 -16.94 -1.62
N GLY A 265 8.60 -16.24 -0.78
CA GLY A 265 7.86 -16.75 0.37
C GLY A 265 7.38 -15.63 1.26
N THR A 266 6.43 -15.88 2.16
CA THR A 266 5.91 -14.88 3.10
C THR A 266 5.65 -15.48 4.48
N GLY A 267 5.71 -14.64 5.52
CA GLY A 267 5.18 -14.96 6.84
C GLY A 267 3.65 -14.98 6.90
N ASP A 268 3.10 -14.88 8.10
CA ASP A 268 1.67 -14.86 8.37
C ASP A 268 1.01 -13.59 7.79
N HIS A 269 -0.29 -13.67 7.47
CA HIS A 269 -1.12 -12.54 7.03
C HIS A 269 -0.69 -11.88 5.70
N GLY A 270 -0.05 -12.63 4.77
CA GLY A 270 0.25 -12.14 3.43
C GLY A 270 -1.00 -11.70 2.69
N CYS A 271 -0.95 -10.60 1.94
CA CYS A 271 -2.07 -9.98 1.18
C CYS A 271 -3.30 -9.63 2.03
N GLU A 272 -3.15 -9.49 3.36
CA GLU A 272 -4.24 -9.09 4.25
C GLU A 272 -4.78 -7.72 3.85
N TYR A 273 -6.12 -7.61 3.70
CA TYR A 273 -6.81 -6.38 3.25
C TYR A 273 -6.30 -5.79 1.92
N MET A 274 -5.70 -6.58 1.05
CA MET A 274 -5.31 -6.15 -0.28
C MET A 274 -6.56 -5.72 -1.08
N THR A 275 -6.50 -4.57 -1.75
CA THR A 275 -7.62 -3.97 -2.48
C THR A 275 -7.37 -3.80 -3.97
N GLY A 276 -6.17 -4.10 -4.46
CA GLY A 276 -5.82 -3.98 -5.87
C GLY A 276 -4.39 -4.47 -6.12
N GLY A 277 -3.95 -4.42 -7.37
CA GLY A 277 -2.61 -4.85 -7.77
C GLY A 277 -2.48 -6.34 -8.03
N THR A 278 -1.23 -6.81 -8.15
CA THR A 278 -0.92 -8.21 -8.44
C THR A 278 0.27 -8.67 -7.60
N VAL A 279 0.12 -9.79 -6.91
CA VAL A 279 1.18 -10.39 -6.10
C VAL A 279 1.48 -11.80 -6.60
N ALA A 280 2.77 -12.17 -6.68
CA ALA A 280 3.19 -13.55 -6.89
C ALA A 280 4.08 -14.01 -5.73
N VAL A 281 3.73 -15.13 -5.09
CA VAL A 281 4.50 -15.78 -4.04
C VAL A 281 5.02 -17.11 -4.59
N LEU A 282 6.34 -17.23 -4.75
CA LEU A 282 6.98 -18.35 -5.42
C LEU A 282 7.37 -19.51 -4.48
N GLY A 283 6.87 -19.48 -3.24
CA GLY A 283 7.16 -20.47 -2.21
C GLY A 283 6.11 -20.47 -1.10
N LYS A 284 6.52 -20.88 0.09
CA LYS A 284 5.60 -21.05 1.23
C LYS A 284 5.03 -19.73 1.73
N THR A 285 3.78 -19.77 2.17
CA THR A 285 3.11 -18.70 2.91
C THR A 285 2.94 -19.09 4.37
N GLY A 286 2.86 -18.10 5.26
CA GLY A 286 2.35 -18.29 6.61
C GLY A 286 0.83 -18.47 6.64
N ARG A 287 0.25 -18.42 7.85
CA ARG A 287 -1.19 -18.58 8.10
C ARG A 287 -1.99 -17.34 7.70
N ASN A 288 -3.28 -17.53 7.56
CA ASN A 288 -4.28 -16.47 7.36
C ASN A 288 -3.97 -15.57 6.14
N PHE A 289 -3.40 -16.17 5.10
CA PHE A 289 -3.15 -15.47 3.83
C PHE A 289 -4.46 -14.96 3.21
N ALA A 290 -4.46 -13.78 2.63
CA ALA A 290 -5.59 -13.11 1.99
C ALA A 290 -6.77 -12.78 2.93
N ALA A 291 -6.58 -12.73 4.24
CA ALA A 291 -7.65 -12.32 5.16
C ALA A 291 -8.15 -10.91 4.82
N GLY A 292 -9.46 -10.77 4.59
CA GLY A 292 -10.07 -9.49 4.24
C GLY A 292 -9.67 -8.93 2.87
N MET A 293 -9.03 -9.72 2.00
CA MET A 293 -8.67 -9.32 0.64
C MET A 293 -9.93 -9.06 -0.18
N SER A 294 -10.08 -7.86 -0.74
CA SER A 294 -11.27 -7.42 -1.47
C SER A 294 -11.01 -7.06 -2.93
N GLY A 295 -9.75 -6.96 -3.35
CA GLY A 295 -9.41 -6.61 -4.74
C GLY A 295 -7.99 -7.02 -5.13
N GLY A 296 -7.69 -6.94 -6.43
CA GLY A 296 -6.45 -7.45 -6.98
C GLY A 296 -6.41 -8.98 -7.08
N ILE A 297 -5.25 -9.52 -7.43
CA ILE A 297 -5.03 -10.97 -7.57
C ILE A 297 -3.72 -11.36 -6.92
N ALA A 298 -3.69 -12.50 -6.24
CA ALA A 298 -2.47 -13.15 -5.81
C ALA A 298 -2.30 -14.52 -6.46
N TYR A 299 -1.09 -14.82 -6.93
CA TYR A 299 -0.68 -16.15 -7.41
C TYR A 299 0.27 -16.76 -6.39
N VAL A 300 -0.04 -17.93 -5.88
CA VAL A 300 0.78 -18.61 -4.87
C VAL A 300 1.20 -19.98 -5.39
N TYR A 301 2.50 -20.24 -5.37
CA TYR A 301 3.04 -21.55 -5.72
C TYR A 301 2.84 -22.53 -4.56
N ASP A 302 1.91 -23.47 -4.72
CA ASP A 302 1.57 -24.48 -3.70
C ASP A 302 2.44 -25.73 -3.88
N GLU A 303 3.70 -25.63 -3.46
CA GLU A 303 4.68 -26.68 -3.61
C GLU A 303 4.35 -27.94 -2.81
N ASP A 304 3.78 -27.76 -1.61
CA ASP A 304 3.48 -28.84 -0.66
C ASP A 304 2.00 -29.27 -0.64
N GLY A 305 1.16 -28.68 -1.50
CA GLY A 305 -0.27 -28.96 -1.57
C GLY A 305 -1.05 -28.55 -0.30
N GLN A 306 -0.47 -27.69 0.56
CA GLN A 306 -1.08 -27.30 1.84
C GLN A 306 -1.55 -25.84 1.87
N PHE A 307 -1.47 -25.12 0.78
CA PHE A 307 -1.84 -23.70 0.75
C PHE A 307 -3.29 -23.46 1.16
N ALA A 308 -4.20 -24.35 0.81
CA ALA A 308 -5.62 -24.27 1.19
C ALA A 308 -5.84 -24.16 2.71
N ARG A 309 -4.95 -24.76 3.53
CA ARG A 309 -5.02 -24.65 4.99
C ARG A 309 -4.47 -23.33 5.54
N ARG A 310 -3.69 -22.61 4.73
CA ARG A 310 -3.04 -21.35 5.09
C ARG A 310 -3.80 -20.14 4.58
N CYS A 311 -4.68 -20.32 3.58
CA CYS A 311 -5.47 -19.26 2.98
C CYS A 311 -6.77 -19.02 3.77
N ASN A 312 -7.10 -17.76 4.01
CA ASN A 312 -8.40 -17.35 4.54
C ASN A 312 -9.39 -17.17 3.39
N THR A 313 -10.27 -18.14 3.21
CA THR A 313 -11.22 -18.18 2.09
C THR A 313 -12.54 -17.46 2.34
N ALA A 314 -12.67 -16.69 3.42
CA ALA A 314 -13.94 -16.02 3.76
C ALA A 314 -14.41 -15.04 2.67
N MET A 315 -13.48 -14.40 1.94
CA MET A 315 -13.79 -13.39 0.92
C MET A 315 -13.19 -13.70 -0.46
N VAL A 316 -12.46 -14.81 -0.60
CA VAL A 316 -11.75 -15.17 -1.82
C VAL A 316 -12.05 -16.58 -2.28
N SER A 317 -11.99 -16.82 -3.59
CA SER A 317 -11.93 -18.15 -4.19
C SER A 317 -10.48 -18.51 -4.52
N MET A 318 -10.19 -19.81 -4.52
CA MET A 318 -8.94 -20.37 -4.99
C MET A 318 -9.18 -21.06 -6.33
N GLU A 319 -8.50 -20.61 -7.36
CA GLU A 319 -8.66 -21.06 -8.73
C GLU A 319 -7.34 -21.59 -9.28
N LYS A 320 -7.41 -22.52 -10.24
CA LYS A 320 -6.23 -23.00 -10.97
C LYS A 320 -5.78 -21.94 -12.00
N VAL A 321 -4.49 -21.84 -12.23
CA VAL A 321 -3.95 -21.09 -13.36
C VAL A 321 -4.00 -22.02 -14.59
N LEU A 322 -5.00 -21.79 -15.43
CA LEU A 322 -5.21 -22.58 -16.66
C LEU A 322 -4.17 -22.21 -17.75
N PRO A 323 -3.91 -23.11 -18.72
CA PRO A 323 -3.25 -22.72 -19.96
C PRO A 323 -4.01 -21.56 -20.63
N ALA A 324 -3.30 -20.65 -21.30
CA ALA A 324 -3.92 -19.48 -21.92
C ALA A 324 -5.07 -19.87 -22.88
N ALA A 325 -4.85 -20.85 -23.74
CA ALA A 325 -5.86 -21.33 -24.70
C ALA A 325 -7.10 -21.94 -24.00
N GLU A 326 -6.91 -22.63 -22.88
CA GLU A 326 -8.01 -23.19 -22.09
C GLU A 326 -8.79 -22.08 -21.38
N GLN A 327 -8.10 -21.08 -20.82
CA GLN A 327 -8.76 -19.94 -20.21
C GLN A 327 -9.55 -19.13 -21.25
N GLU A 328 -9.02 -18.92 -22.45
CA GLU A 328 -9.70 -18.24 -23.55
C GLU A 328 -10.97 -18.96 -23.98
N ALA A 329 -10.97 -20.29 -23.93
CA ALA A 329 -12.11 -21.12 -24.32
C ALA A 329 -13.19 -21.27 -23.23
N SER A 330 -12.81 -21.20 -21.95
CA SER A 330 -13.68 -21.62 -20.83
C SER A 330 -14.02 -20.53 -19.82
N VAL A 331 -13.26 -19.42 -19.77
CA VAL A 331 -13.45 -18.37 -18.79
C VAL A 331 -13.92 -17.08 -19.46
N ASP A 332 -15.01 -16.52 -18.96
CA ASP A 332 -15.53 -15.23 -19.45
C ASP A 332 -14.47 -14.14 -19.34
N ARG A 333 -14.16 -13.50 -20.48
CA ARG A 333 -13.20 -12.40 -20.55
C ARG A 333 -13.60 -11.19 -19.67
N ALA A 334 -14.88 -11.07 -19.35
CA ALA A 334 -15.38 -10.01 -18.45
C ALA A 334 -14.72 -10.01 -17.07
N ILE A 335 -14.23 -11.18 -16.62
CA ILE A 335 -13.59 -11.31 -15.30
C ILE A 335 -12.06 -11.42 -15.37
N TRP A 336 -11.45 -11.19 -16.51
CA TRP A 336 -9.99 -11.23 -16.63
C TRP A 336 -9.36 -10.01 -15.98
N HIS A 337 -8.40 -10.28 -15.12
CA HIS A 337 -7.61 -9.21 -14.50
C HIS A 337 -6.73 -8.53 -15.57
N ARG A 338 -6.81 -7.20 -15.69
CA ARG A 338 -6.04 -6.41 -16.68
C ARG A 338 -6.21 -6.87 -18.13
N ASP A 339 -7.33 -7.49 -18.50
CA ASP A 339 -7.62 -8.01 -19.84
C ASP A 339 -6.57 -9.02 -20.37
N GLN A 340 -5.85 -9.73 -19.50
CA GLN A 340 -4.83 -10.73 -19.86
C GLN A 340 -5.14 -12.08 -19.23
N THR A 341 -4.66 -13.16 -19.86
CA THR A 341 -4.74 -14.50 -19.28
C THR A 341 -3.86 -14.59 -18.02
N ASP A 342 -4.28 -15.41 -17.07
CA ASP A 342 -3.53 -15.62 -15.82
C ASP A 342 -2.14 -16.19 -16.08
N GLU A 343 -2.03 -17.12 -17.04
CA GLU A 343 -0.75 -17.70 -17.46
C GLU A 343 0.21 -16.64 -18.01
N ALA A 344 -0.27 -15.76 -18.89
CA ALA A 344 0.57 -14.70 -19.47
C ALA A 344 1.06 -13.72 -18.39
N GLN A 345 0.15 -13.30 -17.49
CA GLN A 345 0.51 -12.43 -16.39
C GLN A 345 1.52 -13.08 -15.45
N LEU A 346 1.25 -14.30 -15.00
CA LEU A 346 2.11 -15.02 -14.07
C LEU A 346 3.49 -15.26 -14.67
N ARG A 347 3.56 -15.70 -15.92
CA ARG A 347 4.83 -15.93 -16.61
C ARG A 347 5.66 -14.66 -16.69
N LYS A 348 5.02 -13.55 -17.07
CA LYS A 348 5.69 -12.23 -17.10
C LYS A 348 6.22 -11.82 -15.71
N LEU A 349 5.47 -12.04 -14.64
CA LEU A 349 5.92 -11.74 -13.27
C LEU A 349 7.19 -12.52 -12.91
N LEU A 350 7.27 -13.79 -13.26
CA LEU A 350 8.45 -14.63 -13.03
C LEU A 350 9.64 -14.20 -13.89
N GLU A 351 9.40 -13.88 -15.18
CA GLU A 351 10.43 -13.39 -16.11
C GLU A 351 11.01 -12.06 -15.62
N ASP A 352 10.16 -11.11 -15.19
CA ASP A 352 10.60 -9.83 -14.63
C ASP A 352 11.34 -10.04 -13.29
N HIS A 353 10.87 -10.93 -12.44
CA HIS A 353 11.55 -11.26 -11.19
C HIS A 353 12.94 -11.87 -11.43
N LEU A 354 13.05 -12.80 -12.37
CA LEU A 354 14.34 -13.36 -12.81
C LEU A 354 15.26 -12.27 -13.36
N ARG A 355 14.74 -11.40 -14.22
CA ARG A 355 15.49 -10.29 -14.82
C ARG A 355 16.05 -9.33 -13.77
N TRP A 356 15.24 -8.94 -12.79
CA TRP A 356 15.61 -7.93 -11.80
C TRP A 356 16.46 -8.48 -10.66
N THR A 357 16.30 -9.74 -10.29
CA THR A 357 16.95 -10.29 -9.11
C THR A 357 17.96 -11.43 -9.41
N GLY A 358 17.88 -12.00 -10.59
CA GLY A 358 18.63 -13.21 -10.92
C GLY A 358 18.14 -14.44 -10.14
N SER A 359 16.88 -14.45 -9.70
CA SER A 359 16.27 -15.48 -8.88
C SER A 359 16.47 -16.90 -9.47
N ARG A 360 17.13 -17.78 -8.72
CA ARG A 360 17.22 -19.21 -9.07
C ARG A 360 15.84 -19.87 -9.04
N ARG A 361 15.01 -19.49 -8.06
CA ARG A 361 13.64 -20.01 -7.91
C ARG A 361 12.77 -19.67 -9.11
N ALA A 362 12.78 -18.42 -9.58
CA ALA A 362 12.04 -18.05 -10.77
C ALA A 362 12.52 -18.81 -12.02
N ARG A 363 13.83 -19.00 -12.17
CA ARG A 363 14.40 -19.80 -13.27
C ARG A 363 13.92 -21.24 -13.23
N GLU A 364 14.00 -21.92 -12.10
CA GLU A 364 13.54 -23.31 -11.93
C GLU A 364 12.06 -23.46 -12.31
N LEU A 365 11.21 -22.51 -11.89
CA LEU A 365 9.79 -22.52 -12.21
C LEU A 365 9.51 -22.25 -13.69
N LEU A 366 10.28 -21.37 -14.33
CA LEU A 366 10.17 -21.08 -15.76
C LEU A 366 10.68 -22.22 -16.64
N ASP A 367 11.79 -22.85 -16.27
CA ASP A 367 12.38 -23.97 -17.02
C ASP A 367 11.44 -25.20 -17.03
N ASN A 368 10.63 -25.37 -15.96
CA ASN A 368 9.62 -26.43 -15.84
C ASN A 368 8.19 -25.86 -15.90
N TRP A 369 7.92 -24.92 -16.81
CA TRP A 369 6.74 -24.08 -16.79
C TRP A 369 5.41 -24.84 -16.73
N ALA A 370 5.22 -25.85 -17.54
CA ALA A 370 3.94 -26.59 -17.60
C ALA A 370 3.58 -27.24 -16.26
N GLU A 371 4.57 -27.85 -15.60
CA GLU A 371 4.38 -28.45 -14.29
C GLU A 371 4.23 -27.39 -13.20
N SER A 372 5.07 -26.37 -13.23
CA SER A 372 5.06 -25.28 -12.25
C SER A 372 3.75 -24.50 -12.29
N ARG A 373 3.26 -24.14 -13.49
CA ARG A 373 2.00 -23.45 -13.66
C ARG A 373 0.84 -24.20 -13.02
N ALA A 374 0.80 -25.53 -13.18
CA ALA A 374 -0.27 -26.35 -12.64
C ALA A 374 -0.33 -26.38 -11.10
N LYS A 375 0.78 -26.03 -10.42
CA LYS A 375 0.87 -25.91 -8.96
C LYS A 375 0.57 -24.50 -8.44
N PHE A 376 0.41 -23.50 -9.32
CA PHE A 376 0.00 -22.18 -8.90
C PHE A 376 -1.49 -22.12 -8.61
N VAL A 377 -1.81 -21.50 -7.48
CA VAL A 377 -3.17 -21.17 -7.07
C VAL A 377 -3.39 -19.67 -7.24
N LYS A 378 -4.42 -19.30 -7.99
CA LYS A 378 -4.91 -17.93 -8.08
C LYS A 378 -5.86 -17.67 -6.92
N VAL A 379 -5.56 -16.68 -6.10
CA VAL A 379 -6.43 -16.17 -5.04
C VAL A 379 -7.21 -14.99 -5.62
N PHE A 380 -8.53 -15.15 -5.74
CA PHE A 380 -9.40 -14.21 -6.43
C PHE A 380 -10.53 -13.72 -5.50
N PRO A 381 -10.54 -12.44 -5.10
CA PRO A 381 -11.63 -11.91 -4.26
C PRO A 381 -12.97 -11.94 -4.97
N ASN A 382 -13.99 -12.44 -4.28
CA ASN A 382 -15.33 -12.65 -4.85
C ASN A 382 -15.96 -11.31 -5.31
N GLU A 383 -15.84 -10.27 -4.50
CA GLU A 383 -16.34 -8.92 -4.84
C GLU A 383 -15.58 -8.30 -6.02
N TYR A 384 -14.28 -8.54 -6.13
CA TYR A 384 -13.50 -8.05 -7.25
C TYR A 384 -13.89 -8.75 -8.55
N LYS A 385 -14.11 -10.07 -8.50
CA LYS A 385 -14.61 -10.86 -9.64
C LYS A 385 -15.95 -10.30 -10.16
N ARG A 386 -16.88 -10.00 -9.24
CA ARG A 386 -18.16 -9.37 -9.58
C ARG A 386 -17.96 -7.97 -10.19
N ALA A 387 -17.11 -7.15 -9.59
CA ALA A 387 -16.83 -5.78 -10.05
C ALA A 387 -16.22 -5.76 -11.46
N LEU A 388 -15.33 -6.70 -11.79
CA LEU A 388 -14.77 -6.83 -13.15
C LEU A 388 -15.88 -7.08 -14.18
N GLY A 389 -16.81 -7.99 -13.91
CA GLY A 389 -17.96 -8.26 -14.77
C GLY A 389 -18.83 -7.02 -14.99
N GLU A 390 -19.12 -6.26 -13.94
CA GLU A 390 -19.89 -5.00 -14.03
C GLU A 390 -19.16 -3.92 -14.83
N ILE A 391 -17.85 -3.77 -14.64
CA ILE A 391 -17.01 -2.83 -15.40
C ILE A 391 -17.00 -3.19 -16.87
N HIS A 392 -16.85 -4.47 -17.18
CA HIS A 392 -16.87 -4.96 -18.57
C HIS A 392 -18.22 -4.70 -19.24
N ALA A 393 -19.33 -5.00 -18.59
CA ALA A 393 -20.67 -4.72 -19.09
C ALA A 393 -20.89 -3.23 -19.38
N LYS A 394 -20.42 -2.34 -18.48
CA LYS A 394 -20.46 -0.89 -18.68
C LYS A 394 -19.60 -0.41 -19.87
N LYS A 395 -18.43 -1.01 -20.08
CA LYS A 395 -17.57 -0.71 -21.24
C LYS A 395 -18.25 -1.09 -22.55
N LEU A 396 -18.86 -2.28 -22.63
CA LEU A 396 -19.61 -2.73 -23.81
C LEU A 396 -20.81 -1.83 -24.12
N ALA A 397 -21.57 -1.45 -23.10
CA ALA A 397 -22.69 -0.53 -23.25
C ALA A 397 -22.26 0.86 -23.78
N LYS A 398 -21.12 1.41 -23.31
CA LYS A 398 -20.57 2.66 -23.86
C LYS A 398 -20.11 2.51 -25.31
N ALA A 399 -19.41 1.45 -25.65
CA ALA A 399 -18.94 1.19 -27.00
C ALA A 399 -20.10 1.05 -28.00
N SER A 400 -21.20 0.41 -27.60
CA SER A 400 -22.41 0.30 -28.44
C SER A 400 -23.09 1.64 -28.68
N VAL A 401 -23.12 2.53 -27.67
CA VAL A 401 -23.68 3.89 -27.82
C VAL A 401 -22.79 4.78 -28.70
N GLU A 402 -21.47 4.65 -28.60
CA GLU A 402 -20.54 5.40 -29.44
C GLU A 402 -20.59 4.94 -30.92
N SER A 403 -20.69 3.62 -31.15
CA SER A 403 -20.84 3.06 -32.50
C SER A 403 -22.17 3.49 -33.16
N SER A 404 -23.27 3.50 -32.41
CA SER A 404 -24.57 3.97 -32.92
C SER A 404 -24.56 5.48 -33.26
N LYS A 405 -23.88 6.31 -32.43
CA LYS A 405 -23.71 7.75 -32.70
C LYS A 405 -22.81 8.01 -33.91
N SER A 406 -21.78 7.18 -34.15
CA SER A 406 -20.91 7.30 -35.31
C SER A 406 -21.60 6.85 -36.62
N ALA A 407 -22.46 5.83 -36.55
CA ALA A 407 -23.27 5.37 -37.66
C ALA A 407 -24.32 6.41 -38.12
N SER A 408 -25.07 6.98 -37.14
CA SER A 408 -26.05 8.03 -37.44
C SER A 408 -25.41 9.33 -37.97
N LYS A 409 -24.14 9.61 -37.59
CA LYS A 409 -23.41 10.77 -38.10
C LYS A 409 -22.91 10.57 -39.55
N LYS A 410 -22.55 9.31 -39.91
CA LYS A 410 -22.18 8.94 -41.28
C LYS A 410 -23.39 8.95 -42.21
N GLU A 411 -24.58 8.48 -41.78
CA GLU A 411 -25.79 8.52 -42.56
C GLU A 411 -26.27 9.97 -42.80
N ALA A 412 -26.16 10.84 -41.81
CA ALA A 412 -26.52 12.28 -41.93
C ALA A 412 -25.54 13.06 -42.86
N VAL A 413 -24.30 12.58 -43.05
CA VAL A 413 -23.32 13.17 -43.98
C VAL A 413 -23.49 12.62 -45.41
N ALA A 414 -23.96 11.37 -45.56
CA ALA A 414 -24.24 10.76 -46.87
C ALA A 414 -25.57 11.23 -47.49
N ALA A 415 -26.45 11.84 -46.69
CA ALA A 415 -27.75 12.36 -47.14
C ALA A 415 -27.75 13.89 -47.47
N LYS A 416 -26.56 14.51 -47.42
CA LYS A 416 -26.29 15.87 -47.94
C LYS A 416 -25.43 15.81 -49.22
#